data_eacdc96a55207615467b1911589fe0bf
#
_entry.id   eacdc96a55207615467b1911589fe0bf
#
_cell.length_a   1.000
_cell.length_b   1.000
_cell.length_c   1.000
_cell.angle_alpha   90.00
_cell.angle_beta   90.00
_cell.angle_gamma   90.00
#
_symmetry.space_group_name_H-M   'P 1'
#
loop_
_entity.id
_entity.type
_entity.pdbx_description
1 polymer ?
#
loop_
_entity_poly.entity_id
_entity_poly.type
_entity_poly.pdbx_seq_one_letter_code
_entity_poly.pdbx_strand_id
1 'polypeptide(L)'
;MLNQVEVSFENVRELLDMSQHKLVVFAFWSERSEPSKQLLLTLSAISQDHPQHLVLAKVNCDLDQELAMQFGVRSLPTTMFIQNGQPVDGFAGAE
;
A
#
# COMPACT_ATOMS: atom_id res chain seq x y z
N MET A 1 -16.78 -1.99 8.20
CA MET A 1 -16.21 -1.07 7.23
C MET A 1 -14.88 -1.60 6.69
N LEU A 2 -14.69 -1.45 5.41
CA LEU A 2 -13.48 -1.94 4.79
C LEU A 2 -12.31 -1.01 5.06
N ASN A 3 -11.19 -1.58 5.48
CA ASN A 3 -9.96 -0.84 5.69
C ASN A 3 -8.94 -1.15 4.59
N GLN A 4 -9.44 -1.44 3.41
CA GLN A 4 -8.64 -1.68 2.21
C GLN A 4 -9.14 -0.75 1.12
N VAL A 5 -8.22 -0.03 0.51
CA VAL A 5 -8.52 1.00 -0.48
C VAL A 5 -7.61 0.85 -1.68
N GLU A 6 -8.16 1.04 -2.87
CA GLU A 6 -7.33 1.11 -4.06
C GLU A 6 -6.88 2.55 -4.26
N VAL A 7 -5.58 2.75 -4.40
CA VAL A 7 -5.00 4.08 -4.45
C VAL A 7 -5.05 4.64 -5.87
N SER A 8 -5.36 5.93 -5.97
CA SER A 8 -5.30 6.68 -7.22
C SER A 8 -4.80 8.08 -6.89
N PHE A 9 -4.53 8.88 -7.92
CA PHE A 9 -4.18 10.28 -7.70
C PHE A 9 -5.32 11.05 -7.02
N GLU A 10 -6.55 10.56 -7.14
CA GLU A 10 -7.70 11.23 -6.55
C GLU A 10 -7.79 11.04 -5.04
N ASN A 11 -7.28 9.93 -4.51
CA ASN A 11 -7.43 9.66 -3.08
C ASN A 11 -6.11 9.54 -2.31
N VAL A 12 -4.97 9.64 -2.99
CA VAL A 12 -3.68 9.44 -2.32
C VAL A 12 -3.46 10.47 -1.21
N ARG A 13 -3.86 11.70 -1.42
CA ARG A 13 -3.70 12.74 -0.40
C ARG A 13 -4.55 12.44 0.83
N GLU A 14 -5.77 11.98 0.62
CA GLU A 14 -6.66 11.60 1.72
C GLU A 14 -6.05 10.47 2.55
N LEU A 15 -5.42 9.50 1.87
CA LEU A 15 -4.76 8.40 2.55
C LEU A 15 -3.57 8.89 3.38
N LEU A 16 -2.82 9.85 2.85
CA LEU A 16 -1.72 10.43 3.62
C LEU A 16 -2.23 11.18 4.85
N ASP A 17 -3.38 11.84 4.74
CA ASP A 17 -3.99 12.49 5.88
C ASP A 17 -4.45 11.47 6.92
N MET A 18 -4.99 10.34 6.48
CA MET A 18 -5.40 9.27 7.39
C MET A 18 -4.23 8.69 8.17
N SER A 19 -3.02 8.78 7.61
CA SER A 19 -1.83 8.23 8.27
C SER A 19 -1.46 8.99 9.55
N GLN A 20 -2.10 10.11 9.82
CA GLN A 20 -1.92 10.82 11.08
C GLN A 20 -2.63 10.14 12.24
N HIS A 21 -3.61 9.29 11.95
CA HIS A 21 -4.41 8.62 12.96
C HIS A 21 -4.30 7.11 12.91
N LYS A 22 -3.91 6.56 11.76
CA LYS A 22 -3.81 5.12 11.53
C LYS A 22 -2.54 4.82 10.79
N LEU A 23 -2.06 3.59 10.91
CA LEU A 23 -0.97 3.13 10.06
C LEU A 23 -1.52 2.83 8.68
N VAL A 24 -0.99 3.50 7.67
CA VAL A 24 -1.37 3.26 6.29
C VAL A 24 -0.25 2.47 5.62
N VAL A 25 -0.60 1.32 5.07
CA VAL A 25 0.36 0.43 4.40
C VAL A 25 0.11 0.51 2.91
N PHE A 26 1.08 1.05 2.17
CA PHE A 26 1.00 1.09 0.71
C PHE A 26 1.62 -0.18 0.16
N ALA A 27 0.80 -0.98 -0.51
CA ALA A 27 1.23 -2.24 -1.13
C ALA A 27 1.22 -2.08 -2.64
N PHE A 28 2.40 -2.04 -3.24
CA PHE A 28 2.56 -1.88 -4.68
C PHE A 28 2.61 -3.27 -5.32
N TRP A 29 1.70 -3.54 -6.25
CA TRP A 29 1.53 -4.88 -6.80
C TRP A 29 1.21 -4.81 -8.29
N SER A 30 1.30 -5.97 -8.95
CA SER A 30 0.98 -6.11 -10.37
C SER A 30 0.38 -7.48 -10.62
N GLU A 31 -0.57 -7.54 -11.55
CA GLU A 31 -1.15 -8.82 -11.98
C GLU A 31 -0.09 -9.76 -12.56
N ARG A 32 0.99 -9.18 -13.09
CA ARG A 32 2.07 -9.96 -13.70
C ARG A 32 3.13 -10.41 -12.71
N SER A 33 3.02 -10.00 -11.46
CA SER A 33 3.97 -10.36 -10.42
C SER A 33 3.28 -11.27 -9.40
N GLU A 34 3.50 -12.58 -9.51
CA GLU A 34 2.95 -13.54 -8.55
C GLU A 34 3.39 -13.23 -7.12
N PRO A 35 4.68 -12.96 -6.87
CA PRO A 35 5.08 -12.62 -5.50
C PRO A 35 4.32 -11.43 -4.92
N SER A 36 4.03 -10.40 -5.74
CA SER A 36 3.31 -9.24 -5.24
C SER A 36 1.85 -9.59 -4.92
N LYS A 37 1.24 -10.46 -5.71
CA LYS A 37 -0.13 -10.89 -5.46
C LYS A 37 -0.21 -11.73 -4.17
N GLN A 38 0.78 -12.59 -3.94
CA GLN A 38 0.82 -13.39 -2.73
C GLN A 38 1.00 -12.52 -1.49
N LEU A 39 1.91 -11.56 -1.57
CA LEU A 39 2.11 -10.65 -0.46
C LEU A 39 0.87 -9.81 -0.19
N LEU A 40 0.17 -9.40 -1.26
CA LEU A 40 -1.06 -8.63 -1.11
C LEU A 40 -2.12 -9.42 -0.34
N LEU A 41 -2.23 -10.72 -0.60
CA LEU A 41 -3.16 -11.58 0.14
C LEU A 41 -2.80 -11.64 1.62
N THR A 42 -1.51 -11.75 1.91
CA THR A 42 -1.03 -11.78 3.29
C THR A 42 -1.34 -10.46 4.02
N LEU A 43 -1.03 -9.34 3.36
CA LEU A 43 -1.30 -8.03 3.94
C LEU A 43 -2.81 -7.79 4.11
N SER A 44 -3.60 -8.29 3.18
CA SER A 44 -5.05 -8.20 3.26
C SER A 44 -5.58 -8.91 4.49
N ALA A 45 -5.08 -10.12 4.74
CA ALA A 45 -5.48 -10.88 5.93
C ALA A 45 -5.09 -10.16 7.22
N ILE A 46 -3.88 -9.61 7.27
CA ILE A 46 -3.42 -8.87 8.45
C ILE A 46 -4.28 -7.63 8.68
N SER A 47 -4.61 -6.90 7.61
CA SER A 47 -5.38 -5.67 7.76
C SER A 47 -6.80 -5.95 8.25
N GLN A 48 -7.36 -7.10 7.90
CA GLN A 48 -8.69 -7.48 8.36
C GLN A 48 -8.72 -7.73 9.87
N ASP A 49 -7.59 -8.12 10.45
CA ASP A 49 -7.49 -8.34 11.88
C ASP A 49 -7.33 -7.04 12.66
N HIS A 50 -7.04 -5.94 12.00
CA HIS A 50 -6.79 -4.65 12.65
C HIS A 50 -7.54 -3.51 11.96
N PRO A 51 -8.88 -3.61 11.84
CA PRO A 51 -9.62 -2.66 11.00
C PRO A 51 -9.63 -1.23 11.52
N GLN A 52 -9.37 -1.04 12.83
CA GLN A 52 -9.42 0.31 13.42
C GLN A 52 -8.06 1.00 13.44
N HIS A 53 -6.98 0.25 13.24
CA HIS A 53 -5.63 0.79 13.40
C HIS A 53 -4.81 0.78 12.12
N LEU A 54 -5.24 0.03 11.13
CA LEU A 54 -4.46 -0.19 9.93
C LEU A 54 -5.33 -0.04 8.69
N VAL A 55 -4.80 0.67 7.69
CA VAL A 55 -5.44 0.79 6.39
C VAL A 55 -4.48 0.23 5.35
N LEU A 56 -4.96 -0.72 4.56
CA LEU A 56 -4.18 -1.26 3.44
C LEU A 56 -4.53 -0.49 2.17
N ALA A 57 -3.55 0.21 1.65
CA ALA A 57 -3.70 1.01 0.44
C ALA A 57 -3.00 0.28 -0.71
N LYS A 58 -3.78 -0.27 -1.62
CA LYS A 58 -3.27 -1.09 -2.71
C LYS A 58 -3.01 -0.24 -3.95
N VAL A 59 -1.79 -0.29 -4.46
CA VAL A 59 -1.43 0.43 -5.67
C VAL A 59 -1.20 -0.57 -6.79
N ASN A 60 -2.08 -0.57 -7.77
CA ASN A 60 -1.95 -1.43 -8.95
C ASN A 60 -1.00 -0.76 -9.93
N CYS A 61 0.22 -1.27 -10.01
CA CYS A 61 1.27 -0.65 -10.82
C CYS A 61 1.04 -0.80 -12.31
N ASP A 62 0.16 -1.70 -12.72
CA ASP A 62 -0.19 -1.82 -14.14
C ASP A 62 -1.09 -0.66 -14.58
N LEU A 63 -1.92 -0.15 -13.67
CA LEU A 63 -2.85 0.94 -13.96
C LEU A 63 -2.27 2.29 -13.58
N ASP A 64 -1.51 2.36 -12.49
CA ASP A 64 -1.01 3.61 -11.92
C ASP A 64 0.51 3.65 -11.90
N GLN A 65 1.14 3.45 -13.06
CA GLN A 65 2.59 3.43 -13.17
C GLN A 65 3.23 4.74 -12.70
N GLU A 66 2.61 5.84 -13.04
CA GLU A 66 3.14 7.15 -12.69
C GLU A 66 3.14 7.37 -11.18
N LEU A 67 2.09 6.92 -10.51
CA LEU A 67 2.00 7.02 -9.06
C LEU A 67 3.10 6.18 -8.40
N ALA A 68 3.30 4.96 -8.90
CA ALA A 68 4.36 4.09 -8.37
C ALA A 68 5.73 4.75 -8.55
N MET A 69 5.96 5.38 -9.70
CA MET A 69 7.23 6.06 -9.96
C MET A 69 7.46 7.22 -9.02
N GLN A 70 6.41 7.95 -8.68
CA GLN A 70 6.52 9.07 -7.74
C GLN A 70 6.90 8.61 -6.34
N PHE A 71 6.53 7.39 -5.97
CA PHE A 71 6.95 6.81 -4.69
C PHE A 71 8.31 6.12 -4.77
N GLY A 72 8.94 6.13 -5.93
CA GLY A 72 10.28 5.57 -6.09
C GLY A 72 10.31 4.05 -6.16
N VAL A 73 9.19 3.43 -6.54
CA VAL A 73 9.12 1.98 -6.64
C VAL A 73 9.88 1.49 -7.85
N ARG A 74 10.81 0.56 -7.64
CA ARG A 74 11.65 0.02 -8.70
C ARG A 74 11.46 -1.46 -8.94
N SER A 75 10.88 -2.15 -7.97
CA SER A 75 10.67 -3.59 -8.08
C SER A 75 9.39 -3.96 -7.36
N LEU A 76 8.85 -5.11 -7.66
CA LEU A 76 7.63 -5.62 -7.05
C LEU A 76 7.90 -6.96 -6.41
N PRO A 77 7.31 -7.20 -5.24
CA PRO A 77 6.47 -6.27 -4.50
C PRO A 77 7.29 -5.23 -3.73
N THR A 78 6.67 -4.09 -3.44
CA THR A 78 7.21 -3.08 -2.55
C THR A 78 6.13 -2.72 -1.55
N THR A 79 6.49 -2.59 -0.29
CA THR A 79 5.56 -2.23 0.78
C THR A 79 6.13 -1.03 1.53
N MET A 80 5.29 -0.03 1.76
CA MET A 80 5.69 1.16 2.50
C MET A 80 4.72 1.41 3.64
N PHE A 81 5.27 1.68 4.82
CA PHE A 81 4.48 2.03 6.00
C PHE A 81 4.49 3.55 6.14
N ILE A 82 3.31 4.14 6.16
CA ILE A 82 3.15 5.60 6.18
C ILE A 82 2.54 6.01 7.51
N GLN A 83 3.21 6.93 8.20
CA GLN A 83 2.70 7.56 9.41
C GLN A 83 2.99 9.05 9.35
N ASN A 84 2.01 9.85 9.78
CA ASN A 84 2.11 11.31 9.80
C ASN A 84 2.48 11.88 8.43
N GLY A 85 1.92 11.28 7.38
CA GLY A 85 2.10 11.73 6.02
C GLY A 85 3.43 11.39 5.38
N GLN A 86 4.24 10.55 6.05
CA GLN A 86 5.58 10.24 5.58
C GLN A 86 5.88 8.75 5.69
N PRO A 87 6.66 8.20 4.75
CA PRO A 87 7.13 6.83 4.89
C PRO A 87 8.06 6.73 6.09
N VAL A 88 7.78 5.81 7.00
CA VAL A 88 8.60 5.58 8.18
C VAL A 88 9.39 4.30 8.08
N ASP A 89 8.95 3.37 7.23
CA ASP A 89 9.63 2.11 7.00
C ASP A 89 9.11 1.53 5.70
N GLY A 90 9.74 0.47 5.24
CA GLY A 90 9.31 -0.22 4.04
C GLY A 90 10.29 -1.30 3.66
N PHE A 91 9.87 -2.15 2.73
CA PHE A 91 10.74 -3.18 2.21
C PHE A 91 10.34 -3.53 0.78
N ALA A 92 11.32 -4.01 0.04
CA ALA A 92 11.10 -4.55 -1.30
C ALA A 92 11.27 -6.05 -1.24
N GLY A 93 10.44 -6.76 -1.99
CA GLY A 93 10.44 -8.20 -2.00
C GLY A 93 9.39 -8.78 -1.07
N ALA A 94 9.17 -10.09 -1.22
CA ALA A 94 8.16 -10.82 -0.47
C ALA A 94 8.83 -11.52 0.71
N GLU A 95 9.08 -10.78 1.74
CA GLU A 95 9.73 -11.28 2.95
C GLU A 95 8.71 -11.81 3.95
#